data_b359a8666d57ace3d0b4d901d5bd90e2
#
_entry.id   b359a8666d57ace3d0b4d901d5bd90e2
#
_cell.length_a   1.000
_cell.length_b   1.000
_cell.length_c   1.000
_cell.angle_alpha   90.00
_cell.angle_beta   90.00
_cell.angle_gamma   90.00
#
_symmetry.space_group_name_H-M   'P 1'
#
loop_
_entity.id
_entity.type
_entity.pdbx_description
1 polymer ?
#
loop_
_entity_poly.entity_id
_entity_poly.type
_entity_poly.pdbx_seq_one_letter_code
_entity_poly.pdbx_strand_id
1 'polypeptide(L)'
;MVQIVTVEVFVLKPVRIWFTKDNECKYISHLDLNRVVMRALHKSKLNIWHTEGFNPHPFVTFALPLSLGFKGVKETMDIKLLDDDYNKEEIISALNNCLPSGIKVYDVTEPVMKAGKIAQALFEINLYPETVDLDTLYSNFTELLNQPEILVMKKTKKKGLKEIDIKPHILKVNVAKEDDCVKCNMLLPAGSTTNINPTLFINAYNEKYSDDVIYRITRLDVFNDKGESFK
;
A
#
# COMPACT_ATOMS: atom_id res chain seq x y z
N MET A 1 -50.66 -27.27 6.24
CA MET A 1 -50.24 -25.86 6.34
C MET A 1 -48.77 -25.82 5.91
N VAL A 2 -48.52 -25.34 4.69
CA VAL A 2 -47.14 -25.25 4.16
C VAL A 2 -46.53 -23.97 4.69
N GLN A 3 -45.50 -24.08 5.55
CA GLN A 3 -44.71 -22.92 5.96
C GLN A 3 -43.90 -22.44 4.78
N ILE A 4 -44.25 -21.27 4.24
CA ILE A 4 -43.41 -20.58 3.24
C ILE A 4 -42.24 -20.02 4.01
N VAL A 5 -41.08 -20.66 3.88
CA VAL A 5 -39.80 -20.10 4.35
C VAL A 5 -39.42 -19.00 3.36
N THR A 6 -39.64 -17.76 3.74
CA THR A 6 -39.13 -16.60 3.02
C THR A 6 -37.61 -16.60 3.18
N VAL A 7 -36.89 -16.93 2.14
CA VAL A 7 -35.44 -16.74 2.09
C VAL A 7 -35.20 -15.24 1.89
N GLU A 8 -34.81 -14.54 2.94
CA GLU A 8 -34.33 -13.16 2.83
C GLU A 8 -33.06 -13.19 1.99
N VAL A 9 -33.16 -12.68 0.78
CA VAL A 9 -31.99 -12.49 -0.08
C VAL A 9 -31.31 -11.20 0.40
N PHE A 10 -30.29 -11.33 1.24
CA PHE A 10 -29.45 -10.19 1.62
C PHE A 10 -28.66 -9.71 0.40
N VAL A 11 -28.91 -8.49 -0.03
CA VAL A 11 -28.08 -7.83 -1.06
C VAL A 11 -26.83 -7.31 -0.37
N LEU A 12 -25.69 -7.95 -0.62
CA LEU A 12 -24.41 -7.50 -0.07
C LEU A 12 -23.94 -6.23 -0.77
N LYS A 13 -23.79 -5.14 -0.02
CA LYS A 13 -23.29 -3.86 -0.54
C LYS A 13 -21.76 -3.80 -0.41
N PRO A 14 -20.99 -3.88 -1.51
CA PRO A 14 -19.54 -3.70 -1.45
C PRO A 14 -19.20 -2.23 -1.22
N VAL A 15 -18.27 -1.99 -0.30
CA VAL A 15 -17.84 -0.66 0.11
C VAL A 15 -16.32 -0.62 0.19
N ARG A 16 -15.72 0.42 -0.39
CA ARG A 16 -14.27 0.70 -0.33
C ARG A 16 -13.98 1.73 0.73
N ILE A 17 -13.14 1.36 1.67
CA ILE A 17 -12.64 2.20 2.75
C ILE A 17 -11.28 2.73 2.36
N TRP A 18 -11.12 4.06 2.35
CA TRP A 18 -9.86 4.74 2.09
C TRP A 18 -9.22 5.13 3.41
N PHE A 19 -7.92 4.81 3.56
CA PHE A 19 -7.23 5.07 4.81
C PHE A 19 -5.76 5.45 4.61
N THR A 20 -5.18 6.09 5.62
CA THR A 20 -3.75 6.31 5.73
C THR A 20 -3.15 5.31 6.72
N LYS A 21 -1.89 4.92 6.50
CA LYS A 21 -1.08 4.14 7.43
C LYS A 21 0.22 4.88 7.69
N ASP A 22 0.44 5.33 8.93
CA ASP A 22 1.56 6.18 9.31
C ASP A 22 2.03 5.89 10.75
N ASN A 23 2.89 6.71 11.27
CA ASN A 23 3.45 6.66 12.62
C ASN A 23 3.94 5.24 12.98
N GLU A 24 3.66 4.75 14.16
CA GLU A 24 4.05 3.40 14.61
C GLU A 24 3.39 2.31 13.77
N CYS A 25 2.22 2.57 13.18
CA CYS A 25 1.52 1.60 12.37
C CYS A 25 2.23 1.25 11.05
N LYS A 26 3.15 2.07 10.56
CA LYS A 26 3.98 1.70 9.40
C LYS A 26 4.86 0.48 9.67
N TYR A 27 5.17 0.20 10.94
CA TYR A 27 6.01 -0.92 11.36
C TYR A 27 5.23 -2.19 11.71
N ILE A 28 3.90 -2.25 11.52
CA ILE A 28 3.15 -3.49 11.62
C ILE A 28 3.12 -4.21 10.26
N SER A 29 3.22 -5.54 10.30
CA SER A 29 3.15 -6.37 9.10
C SER A 29 1.76 -6.31 8.46
N HIS A 30 1.65 -6.75 7.20
CA HIS A 30 0.33 -6.87 6.54
C HIS A 30 -0.61 -7.84 7.28
N LEU A 31 -0.08 -8.91 7.86
CA LEU A 31 -0.88 -9.85 8.66
C LEU A 31 -1.39 -9.20 9.95
N ASP A 32 -0.58 -8.38 10.61
CA ASP A 32 -0.99 -7.66 11.81
C ASP A 32 -1.96 -6.53 11.48
N LEU A 33 -1.76 -5.83 10.36
CA LEU A 33 -2.74 -4.87 9.86
C LEU A 33 -4.10 -5.52 9.65
N ASN A 34 -4.14 -6.70 9.02
CA ASN A 34 -5.37 -7.46 8.84
C ASN A 34 -6.04 -7.78 10.20
N ARG A 35 -5.28 -8.27 11.18
CA ARG A 35 -5.79 -8.55 12.53
C ARG A 35 -6.32 -7.30 13.23
N VAL A 36 -5.62 -6.17 13.12
CA VAL A 36 -6.04 -4.88 13.68
C VAL A 36 -7.36 -4.44 13.06
N VAL A 37 -7.45 -4.47 11.73
CA VAL A 37 -8.67 -4.10 10.98
C VAL A 37 -9.83 -5.02 11.32
N MET A 38 -9.63 -6.33 11.34
CA MET A 38 -10.69 -7.28 11.73
C MET A 38 -11.23 -7.01 13.13
N ARG A 39 -10.36 -6.71 14.11
CA ARG A 39 -10.78 -6.33 15.47
C ARG A 39 -11.55 -5.01 15.47
N ALA A 40 -11.13 -4.02 14.67
CA ALA A 40 -11.81 -2.75 14.55
C ALA A 40 -13.20 -2.93 13.91
N LEU A 41 -13.32 -3.74 12.86
CA LEU A 41 -14.60 -4.07 12.24
C LEU A 41 -15.58 -4.74 13.23
N HIS A 42 -15.11 -5.69 14.05
CA HIS A 42 -15.94 -6.28 15.11
C HIS A 42 -16.39 -5.27 16.18
N LYS A 43 -15.50 -4.34 16.56
CA LYS A 43 -15.80 -3.33 17.59
C LYS A 43 -16.69 -2.21 17.08
N SER A 44 -16.66 -1.90 15.80
CA SER A 44 -17.38 -0.78 15.18
C SER A 44 -18.88 -0.90 15.23
N LYS A 45 -19.41 -2.12 15.46
CA LYS A 45 -20.84 -2.47 15.42
C LYS A 45 -21.51 -2.20 14.07
N LEU A 46 -20.73 -1.97 13.00
CA LEU A 46 -21.24 -1.91 11.64
C LEU A 46 -21.79 -3.28 11.23
N ASN A 47 -22.87 -3.29 10.48
CA ASN A 47 -23.52 -4.51 10.01
C ASN A 47 -22.75 -5.12 8.83
N ILE A 48 -21.62 -5.78 9.12
CA ILE A 48 -20.66 -6.29 8.13
C ILE A 48 -20.94 -7.77 7.86
N TRP A 49 -20.93 -8.14 6.58
CA TRP A 49 -21.01 -9.53 6.18
C TRP A 49 -19.77 -10.32 6.64
N HIS A 50 -20.02 -11.48 7.24
CA HIS A 50 -18.99 -12.41 7.65
C HIS A 50 -18.83 -13.52 6.61
N THR A 51 -17.62 -13.99 6.43
CA THR A 51 -17.32 -15.12 5.54
C THR A 51 -18.05 -16.37 6.03
N GLU A 52 -18.46 -17.22 5.09
CA GLU A 52 -19.06 -18.52 5.39
C GLU A 52 -17.98 -19.57 5.72
N GLY A 53 -18.33 -20.57 6.51
CA GLY A 53 -17.46 -21.68 6.85
C GLY A 53 -17.21 -21.86 8.35
N PHE A 54 -16.18 -22.63 8.73
CA PHE A 54 -15.93 -23.04 10.12
C PHE A 54 -15.47 -21.90 11.04
N ASN A 55 -14.87 -20.83 10.48
CA ASN A 55 -14.40 -19.67 11.24
C ASN A 55 -14.92 -18.39 10.59
N PRO A 56 -16.18 -18.03 10.79
CA PRO A 56 -16.76 -16.79 10.25
C PRO A 56 -16.02 -15.57 10.78
N HIS A 57 -15.64 -14.66 9.87
CA HIS A 57 -14.99 -13.40 10.22
C HIS A 57 -15.41 -12.29 9.26
N PRO A 58 -15.31 -11.01 9.63
CA PRO A 58 -15.65 -9.91 8.76
C PRO A 58 -14.93 -10.03 7.42
N PHE A 59 -15.64 -9.91 6.32
CA PHE A 59 -15.02 -9.89 5.01
C PHE A 59 -14.24 -8.60 4.82
N VAL A 60 -12.94 -8.72 4.56
CA VAL A 60 -12.06 -7.60 4.21
C VAL A 60 -11.02 -8.03 3.19
N THR A 61 -10.80 -7.20 2.18
CA THR A 61 -9.78 -7.40 1.15
C THR A 61 -9.01 -6.12 0.95
N PHE A 62 -7.69 -6.15 1.16
CA PHE A 62 -6.81 -5.01 0.85
C PHE A 62 -6.46 -5.01 -0.63
N ALA A 63 -6.49 -3.84 -1.25
CA ALA A 63 -6.24 -3.72 -2.69
C ALA A 63 -4.79 -4.08 -3.06
N LEU A 64 -3.81 -3.60 -2.29
CA LEU A 64 -2.40 -3.90 -2.49
C LEU A 64 -1.66 -3.86 -1.14
N PRO A 65 -1.01 -4.96 -0.69
CA PRO A 65 -0.21 -4.95 0.52
C PRO A 65 0.84 -3.83 0.51
N LEU A 66 1.00 -3.14 1.65
CA LEU A 66 2.04 -2.13 1.85
C LEU A 66 3.23 -2.77 2.57
N SER A 67 4.44 -2.50 2.09
CA SER A 67 5.67 -3.01 2.72
C SER A 67 5.84 -2.51 4.15
N LEU A 68 6.49 -3.32 4.98
CA LEU A 68 6.84 -2.94 6.35
C LEU A 68 7.73 -1.69 6.35
N GLY A 69 7.47 -0.76 7.26
CA GLY A 69 8.18 0.50 7.37
C GLY A 69 7.69 1.60 6.43
N PHE A 70 6.82 1.28 5.47
CA PHE A 70 6.30 2.27 4.53
C PHE A 70 5.08 2.98 5.09
N LYS A 71 5.03 4.29 4.85
CA LYS A 71 3.83 5.11 4.98
C LYS A 71 2.94 4.92 3.76
N GLY A 72 1.62 4.88 3.96
CA GLY A 72 0.63 4.90 2.89
C GLY A 72 -0.35 6.04 3.11
N VAL A 73 -0.58 6.87 2.08
CA VAL A 73 -1.52 8.00 2.19
C VAL A 73 -2.84 7.74 1.48
N LYS A 74 -2.87 6.73 0.59
CA LYS A 74 -4.07 6.40 -0.20
C LYS A 74 -4.24 4.88 -0.29
N GLU A 75 -4.34 4.26 0.89
CA GLU A 75 -4.53 2.83 1.01
C GLU A 75 -6.02 2.48 0.96
N THR A 76 -6.35 1.27 0.49
CA THR A 76 -7.74 0.83 0.40
C THR A 76 -7.95 -0.58 0.92
N MET A 77 -9.12 -0.77 1.51
CA MET A 77 -9.68 -2.08 1.81
C MET A 77 -11.16 -2.11 1.43
N ASP A 78 -11.61 -3.22 0.86
CA ASP A 78 -13.00 -3.44 0.50
C ASP A 78 -13.65 -4.33 1.54
N ILE A 79 -14.83 -3.93 2.03
CA ILE A 79 -15.71 -4.69 2.93
C ILE A 79 -17.07 -4.90 2.26
N LYS A 80 -17.92 -5.72 2.87
CA LYS A 80 -19.32 -5.90 2.44
C LYS A 80 -20.24 -5.61 3.61
N LEU A 81 -21.21 -4.74 3.40
CA LEU A 81 -22.27 -4.47 4.36
C LEU A 81 -23.50 -5.34 4.06
N LEU A 82 -24.26 -5.64 5.10
CA LEU A 82 -25.57 -6.30 5.00
C LEU A 82 -26.70 -5.29 4.79
N ASP A 83 -26.41 -3.99 4.99
CA ASP A 83 -27.35 -2.90 4.79
C ASP A 83 -27.30 -2.41 3.34
N ASP A 84 -28.45 -2.18 2.73
CA ASP A 84 -28.57 -1.69 1.35
C ASP A 84 -28.13 -0.23 1.23
N ASP A 85 -28.30 0.56 2.29
CA ASP A 85 -27.91 1.96 2.39
C ASP A 85 -26.93 2.16 3.54
N TYR A 86 -26.03 3.11 3.42
CA TYR A 86 -25.03 3.41 4.44
C TYR A 86 -24.68 4.90 4.48
N ASN A 87 -24.38 5.37 5.68
CA ASN A 87 -23.86 6.70 5.93
C ASN A 87 -22.33 6.65 6.01
N LYS A 88 -21.68 7.40 5.11
CA LYS A 88 -20.20 7.46 5.03
C LYS A 88 -19.57 7.96 6.32
N GLU A 89 -20.12 9.04 6.88
CA GLU A 89 -19.62 9.72 8.08
C GLU A 89 -19.72 8.79 9.29
N GLU A 90 -20.77 7.99 9.36
CA GLU A 90 -20.96 6.99 10.41
C GLU A 90 -19.89 5.90 10.31
N ILE A 91 -19.64 5.35 9.12
CA ILE A 91 -18.60 4.35 8.89
C ILE A 91 -17.21 4.91 9.23
N ILE A 92 -16.89 6.13 8.77
CA ILE A 92 -15.61 6.79 9.05
C ILE A 92 -15.42 6.97 10.56
N SER A 93 -16.45 7.48 11.26
CA SER A 93 -16.42 7.71 12.69
C SER A 93 -16.29 6.40 13.48
N ALA A 94 -17.11 5.39 13.15
CA ALA A 94 -17.10 4.10 13.81
C ALA A 94 -15.75 3.39 13.70
N LEU A 95 -15.14 3.40 12.51
CA LEU A 95 -13.83 2.79 12.28
C LEU A 95 -12.71 3.57 12.96
N ASN A 96 -12.69 4.90 12.86
CA ASN A 96 -11.66 5.73 13.49
C ASN A 96 -11.68 5.65 15.02
N ASN A 97 -12.84 5.39 15.64
CA ASN A 97 -12.97 5.15 17.08
C ASN A 97 -12.40 3.79 17.53
N CYS A 98 -12.20 2.87 16.59
CA CYS A 98 -11.77 1.50 16.86
C CYS A 98 -10.35 1.20 16.36
N LEU A 99 -9.84 1.97 15.40
CA LEU A 99 -8.50 1.84 14.84
C LEU A 99 -7.46 2.58 15.69
N PRO A 100 -6.18 2.14 15.69
CA PRO A 100 -5.08 2.90 16.30
C PRO A 100 -4.83 4.21 15.54
N SER A 101 -4.28 5.21 16.22
CA SER A 101 -4.06 6.57 15.70
C SER A 101 -3.24 6.65 14.40
N GLY A 102 -2.37 5.67 14.17
CA GLY A 102 -1.56 5.57 12.94
C GLY A 102 -2.31 5.00 11.73
N ILE A 103 -3.58 4.60 11.87
CA ILE A 103 -4.45 4.20 10.77
C ILE A 103 -5.68 5.08 10.83
N LYS A 104 -5.88 5.91 9.78
CA LYS A 104 -7.00 6.85 9.75
C LYS A 104 -7.82 6.67 8.48
N VAL A 105 -9.08 6.33 8.65
CA VAL A 105 -10.09 6.31 7.57
C VAL A 105 -10.49 7.75 7.25
N TYR A 106 -10.51 8.11 5.97
CA TYR A 106 -10.84 9.46 5.53
C TYR A 106 -11.93 9.53 4.45
N ASP A 107 -12.21 8.43 3.76
CA ASP A 107 -13.31 8.36 2.79
C ASP A 107 -13.87 6.94 2.67
N VAL A 108 -15.10 6.88 2.17
CA VAL A 108 -15.85 5.65 1.91
C VAL A 108 -16.55 5.80 0.56
N THR A 109 -16.30 4.87 -0.36
CA THR A 109 -16.84 4.90 -1.73
C THR A 109 -17.34 3.53 -2.16
N GLU A 110 -18.08 3.47 -3.25
CA GLU A 110 -18.31 2.21 -3.96
C GLU A 110 -17.05 1.82 -4.74
N PRO A 111 -16.65 0.52 -4.74
CA PRO A 111 -15.49 0.08 -5.52
C PRO A 111 -15.81 0.11 -7.01
N VAL A 112 -15.05 0.91 -7.77
CA VAL A 112 -15.16 0.99 -9.24
C VAL A 112 -14.24 -0.01 -9.90
N MET A 113 -12.98 -0.10 -9.41
CA MET A 113 -11.97 -1.03 -9.96
C MET A 113 -11.72 -2.18 -8.97
N LYS A 114 -11.54 -3.39 -9.49
CA LYS A 114 -11.09 -4.54 -8.68
C LYS A 114 -9.59 -4.42 -8.39
N ALA A 115 -9.14 -4.86 -7.22
CA ALA A 115 -7.74 -4.85 -6.79
C ALA A 115 -6.76 -5.46 -7.82
N GLY A 116 -7.16 -6.53 -8.53
CA GLY A 116 -6.36 -7.15 -9.59
C GLY A 116 -6.08 -6.28 -10.83
N LYS A 117 -6.65 -5.07 -10.91
CA LYS A 117 -6.35 -4.08 -11.95
C LYS A 117 -5.19 -3.15 -11.60
N ILE A 118 -4.69 -3.19 -10.37
CA ILE A 118 -3.51 -2.42 -9.98
C ILE A 118 -2.29 -2.96 -10.72
N ALA A 119 -1.57 -2.07 -11.40
CA ALA A 119 -0.38 -2.38 -12.20
C ALA A 119 0.82 -1.50 -11.84
N GLN A 120 0.60 -0.33 -11.23
CA GLN A 120 1.64 0.65 -10.91
C GLN A 120 1.40 1.28 -9.55
N ALA A 121 2.46 1.72 -8.89
CA ALA A 121 2.41 2.50 -7.65
C ALA A 121 3.40 3.67 -7.71
N LEU A 122 2.97 4.83 -7.23
CA LEU A 122 3.78 6.01 -7.07
C LEU A 122 4.33 6.07 -5.64
N PHE A 123 5.64 6.14 -5.54
CA PHE A 123 6.34 6.27 -4.27
C PHE A 123 7.05 7.61 -4.19
N GLU A 124 7.03 8.21 -3.01
CA GLU A 124 7.94 9.26 -2.57
C GLU A 124 8.99 8.62 -1.69
N ILE A 125 10.26 8.84 -2.04
CA ILE A 125 11.43 8.35 -1.32
C ILE A 125 12.21 9.58 -0.86
N ASN A 126 12.35 9.76 0.44
CA ASN A 126 13.19 10.80 1.02
C ASN A 126 14.47 10.16 1.56
N LEU A 127 15.62 10.54 1.00
CA LEU A 127 16.95 10.07 1.38
C LEU A 127 17.63 11.16 2.20
N TYR A 128 18.11 10.80 3.37
CA TYR A 128 18.78 11.72 4.30
C TYR A 128 20.27 11.40 4.33
N PRO A 129 21.16 12.39 4.15
CA PRO A 129 22.59 12.18 4.21
C PRO A 129 23.03 11.81 5.64
N GLU A 130 23.93 10.83 5.75
CA GLU A 130 24.51 10.41 7.04
C GLU A 130 26.03 10.51 7.02
N THR A 131 26.67 9.94 6.02
CA THR A 131 28.15 9.91 5.89
C THR A 131 28.69 10.89 4.85
N VAL A 132 27.86 11.29 3.88
CA VAL A 132 28.20 12.28 2.83
C VAL A 132 27.35 13.53 2.99
N ASP A 133 27.73 14.62 2.31
CA ASP A 133 26.89 15.82 2.27
C ASP A 133 25.70 15.65 1.30
N LEU A 134 24.73 16.56 1.39
CA LEU A 134 23.49 16.49 0.61
C LEU A 134 23.71 16.63 -0.90
N ASP A 135 24.72 17.43 -1.33
CA ASP A 135 25.04 17.61 -2.73
C ASP A 135 25.65 16.34 -3.33
N THR A 136 26.54 15.70 -2.58
CA THR A 136 27.13 14.40 -2.92
C THR A 136 26.05 13.33 -3.01
N LEU A 137 25.13 13.23 -2.03
CA LEU A 137 24.02 12.29 -2.06
C LEU A 137 23.13 12.50 -3.29
N TYR A 138 22.76 13.75 -3.58
CA TYR A 138 21.95 14.09 -4.76
C TYR A 138 22.66 13.72 -6.07
N SER A 139 23.93 14.05 -6.19
CA SER A 139 24.74 13.74 -7.39
C SER A 139 24.85 12.23 -7.60
N ASN A 140 25.23 11.49 -6.57
CA ASN A 140 25.41 10.05 -6.61
C ASN A 140 24.11 9.32 -6.91
N PHE A 141 23.00 9.72 -6.27
CA PHE A 141 21.70 9.08 -6.52
C PHE A 141 21.19 9.36 -7.93
N THR A 142 21.39 10.58 -8.43
CA THR A 142 21.06 10.96 -9.81
C THR A 142 21.92 10.21 -10.82
N GLU A 143 23.22 10.06 -10.55
CA GLU A 143 24.14 9.26 -11.38
C GLU A 143 23.69 7.79 -11.43
N LEU A 144 23.34 7.18 -10.28
CA LEU A 144 22.82 5.81 -10.23
C LEU A 144 21.59 5.64 -11.12
N LEU A 145 20.63 6.56 -11.00
CA LEU A 145 19.40 6.49 -11.78
C LEU A 145 19.62 6.71 -13.29
N ASN A 146 20.70 7.37 -13.69
CA ASN A 146 21.06 7.59 -15.10
C ASN A 146 21.91 6.46 -15.71
N GLN A 147 22.29 5.44 -14.94
CA GLN A 147 23.01 4.29 -15.46
C GLN A 147 22.20 3.54 -16.52
N PRO A 148 22.84 2.91 -17.51
CA PRO A 148 22.16 2.11 -18.53
C PRO A 148 21.47 0.88 -17.93
N GLU A 149 21.98 0.33 -16.85
CA GLU A 149 21.43 -0.78 -16.09
C GLU A 149 21.63 -0.57 -14.58
N ILE A 150 20.74 -1.13 -13.76
CA ILE A 150 20.86 -1.13 -12.30
C ILE A 150 20.63 -2.57 -11.84
N LEU A 151 21.72 -3.30 -11.64
CA LEU A 151 21.70 -4.70 -11.24
C LEU A 151 21.51 -4.83 -9.72
N VAL A 152 20.59 -5.67 -9.30
CA VAL A 152 20.36 -5.96 -7.89
C VAL A 152 20.05 -7.44 -7.67
N MET A 153 20.42 -7.95 -6.49
CA MET A 153 20.10 -9.31 -6.08
C MET A 153 18.70 -9.38 -5.46
N LYS A 154 17.76 -10.01 -6.13
CA LYS A 154 16.40 -10.21 -5.64
C LYS A 154 16.14 -11.64 -5.20
N LYS A 155 15.57 -11.82 -3.99
CA LYS A 155 15.10 -13.14 -3.51
C LYS A 155 13.94 -13.64 -4.37
N THR A 156 14.04 -14.85 -4.86
CA THR A 156 12.99 -15.53 -5.61
C THR A 156 12.07 -16.35 -4.69
N LYS A 157 10.86 -16.67 -5.16
CA LYS A 157 9.92 -17.55 -4.42
C LYS A 157 10.50 -18.94 -4.10
N LYS A 158 11.48 -19.41 -4.87
CA LYS A 158 12.17 -20.71 -4.68
C LYS A 158 13.41 -20.63 -3.77
N LYS A 159 13.51 -19.60 -2.90
CA LYS A 159 14.62 -19.39 -1.94
C LYS A 159 16.01 -19.16 -2.57
N GLY A 160 16.10 -18.88 -3.86
CA GLY A 160 17.34 -18.47 -4.53
C GLY A 160 17.48 -16.96 -4.61
N LEU A 161 18.72 -16.48 -4.81
CA LEU A 161 19.00 -15.11 -5.24
C LEU A 161 19.07 -15.11 -6.76
N LYS A 162 18.47 -14.10 -7.39
CA LYS A 162 18.58 -13.86 -8.83
C LYS A 162 18.98 -12.41 -9.04
N GLU A 163 19.98 -12.19 -9.86
CA GLU A 163 20.32 -10.85 -10.33
C GLU A 163 19.27 -10.39 -11.34
N ILE A 164 18.77 -9.20 -11.14
CA ILE A 164 17.81 -8.56 -12.04
C ILE A 164 18.23 -7.12 -12.29
N ASP A 165 18.04 -6.66 -13.53
CA ASP A 165 18.12 -5.25 -13.87
C ASP A 165 16.78 -4.57 -13.51
N ILE A 166 16.84 -3.58 -12.62
CA ILE A 166 15.65 -2.82 -12.19
C ILE A 166 15.48 -1.50 -12.96
N LYS A 167 16.46 -1.09 -13.75
CA LYS A 167 16.39 0.14 -14.56
C LYS A 167 15.19 0.18 -15.51
N PRO A 168 14.85 -0.88 -16.27
CA PRO A 168 13.69 -0.88 -17.16
C PRO A 168 12.36 -0.76 -16.44
N HIS A 169 12.34 -0.97 -15.12
CA HIS A 169 11.13 -0.87 -14.31
C HIS A 169 10.86 0.54 -13.76
N ILE A 170 11.71 1.50 -14.00
CA ILE A 170 11.44 2.91 -13.69
C ILE A 170 10.52 3.47 -14.77
N LEU A 171 9.22 3.51 -14.49
CA LEU A 171 8.23 4.03 -15.45
C LEU A 171 8.27 5.55 -15.53
N LYS A 172 8.48 6.20 -14.38
CA LYS A 172 8.67 7.64 -14.27
C LYS A 172 9.48 7.94 -13.01
N VAL A 173 10.37 8.90 -13.09
CA VAL A 173 11.15 9.35 -11.93
C VAL A 173 11.36 10.85 -11.98
N ASN A 174 11.31 11.49 -10.82
CA ASN A 174 11.72 12.87 -10.62
C ASN A 174 12.51 12.96 -9.31
N VAL A 175 13.68 13.59 -9.37
CA VAL A 175 14.55 13.78 -8.20
C VAL A 175 14.74 15.27 -7.97
N ALA A 176 14.60 15.69 -6.73
CA ALA A 176 14.80 17.05 -6.29
C ALA A 176 15.66 17.07 -5.01
N LYS A 177 16.47 18.08 -4.85
CA LYS A 177 17.15 18.39 -3.60
C LYS A 177 16.27 19.33 -2.79
N GLU A 178 15.88 18.90 -1.59
CA GLU A 178 15.17 19.69 -0.59
C GLU A 178 16.17 20.20 0.46
N ASP A 179 15.70 20.88 1.50
CA ASP A 179 16.61 21.50 2.49
C ASP A 179 17.44 20.48 3.28
N ASP A 180 16.86 19.31 3.62
CA ASP A 180 17.48 18.30 4.47
C ASP A 180 17.54 16.89 3.85
N CYS A 181 16.99 16.70 2.64
CA CYS A 181 16.93 15.39 2.01
C CYS A 181 16.96 15.47 0.47
N VAL A 182 17.25 14.35 -0.15
CA VAL A 182 16.99 14.11 -1.57
C VAL A 182 15.64 13.46 -1.72
N LYS A 183 14.68 14.16 -2.30
CA LYS A 183 13.34 13.66 -2.58
C LYS A 183 13.28 13.02 -3.97
N CYS A 184 12.85 11.78 -4.04
CA CYS A 184 12.64 11.06 -5.29
C CYS A 184 11.20 10.58 -5.39
N ASN A 185 10.46 11.07 -6.39
CA ASN A 185 9.16 10.52 -6.76
C ASN A 185 9.35 9.50 -7.88
N MET A 186 8.96 8.25 -7.62
CA MET A 186 9.20 7.14 -8.54
C MET A 186 7.94 6.33 -8.78
N LEU A 187 7.55 6.17 -10.06
CA LEU A 187 6.46 5.31 -10.50
C LEU A 187 7.05 3.95 -10.89
N LEU A 188 6.60 2.89 -10.21
CA LEU A 188 7.10 1.53 -10.38
C LEU A 188 5.98 0.55 -10.68
N PRO A 189 6.24 -0.57 -11.38
CA PRO A 189 5.30 -1.67 -11.48
C PRO A 189 4.93 -2.20 -10.10
N ALA A 190 3.64 -2.37 -9.86
CA ALA A 190 3.08 -2.90 -8.64
C ALA A 190 1.83 -3.72 -8.93
N GLY A 191 1.65 -4.84 -8.24
CA GLY A 191 0.48 -5.72 -8.44
C GLY A 191 0.85 -7.19 -8.43
N SER A 192 -0.01 -8.01 -9.02
CA SER A 192 0.12 -9.47 -8.99
C SER A 192 1.16 -10.02 -9.97
N THR A 193 1.37 -9.36 -11.11
CA THR A 193 2.26 -9.82 -12.18
C THR A 193 3.71 -9.40 -11.92
N THR A 194 3.91 -8.11 -11.74
CA THR A 194 5.23 -7.53 -11.46
C THR A 194 5.12 -6.59 -10.29
N ASN A 195 6.07 -6.71 -9.35
CA ASN A 195 6.14 -5.83 -8.20
C ASN A 195 7.60 -5.49 -7.93
N ILE A 196 7.94 -4.22 -8.02
CA ILE A 196 9.28 -3.68 -7.76
C ILE A 196 9.21 -2.83 -6.50
N ASN A 197 9.96 -3.26 -5.48
CA ASN A 197 10.04 -2.52 -4.24
C ASN A 197 11.07 -1.39 -4.39
N PRO A 198 10.74 -0.14 -4.05
CA PRO A 198 11.66 0.99 -4.14
C PRO A 198 12.94 0.82 -3.29
N THR A 199 12.93 0.00 -2.23
CA THR A 199 14.15 -0.30 -1.47
C THR A 199 15.26 -0.94 -2.30
N LEU A 200 14.94 -1.55 -3.44
CA LEU A 200 15.96 -2.11 -4.33
C LEU A 200 16.87 -1.03 -4.90
N PHE A 201 16.36 0.17 -5.17
CA PHE A 201 17.18 1.30 -5.64
C PHE A 201 18.06 1.87 -4.52
N ILE A 202 17.58 1.86 -3.28
CA ILE A 202 18.35 2.27 -2.11
C ILE A 202 19.48 1.27 -1.85
N ASN A 203 19.19 -0.02 -1.93
CA ASN A 203 20.20 -1.06 -1.77
C ASN A 203 21.28 -0.97 -2.86
N ALA A 204 20.88 -0.71 -4.12
CA ALA A 204 21.84 -0.48 -5.21
C ALA A 204 22.72 0.76 -4.98
N TYR A 205 22.15 1.83 -4.41
CA TYR A 205 22.89 3.02 -4.01
C TYR A 205 23.91 2.68 -2.92
N ASN A 206 23.46 2.06 -1.82
CA ASN A 206 24.32 1.73 -0.69
C ASN A 206 25.47 0.80 -1.10
N GLU A 207 25.19 -0.19 -1.97
CA GLU A 207 26.20 -1.12 -2.47
C GLU A 207 27.23 -0.40 -3.36
N LYS A 208 26.78 0.47 -4.29
CA LYS A 208 27.64 1.17 -5.22
C LYS A 208 28.57 2.21 -4.56
N TYR A 209 28.01 2.99 -3.60
CA TYR A 209 28.72 4.10 -3.00
C TYR A 209 29.24 3.80 -1.59
N SER A 210 29.00 2.59 -1.06
CA SER A 210 29.36 2.17 0.30
C SER A 210 28.86 3.14 1.37
N ASP A 211 27.63 3.62 1.18
CA ASP A 211 26.96 4.63 2.01
C ASP A 211 25.59 4.11 2.46
N ASP A 212 25.40 3.88 3.76
CA ASP A 212 24.14 3.39 4.33
C ASP A 212 23.20 4.57 4.60
N VAL A 213 22.56 5.05 3.51
CA VAL A 213 21.68 6.21 3.57
C VAL A 213 20.42 5.94 4.41
N ILE A 214 20.04 6.90 5.27
CA ILE A 214 18.75 6.87 5.96
C ILE A 214 17.65 7.24 4.99
N TYR A 215 16.53 6.53 5.03
CA TYR A 215 15.43 6.78 4.11
C TYR A 215 14.04 6.68 4.74
N ARG A 216 13.10 7.35 4.10
CA ARG A 216 11.67 7.21 4.37
C ARG A 216 10.93 7.01 3.05
N ILE A 217 10.00 6.05 3.02
CA ILE A 217 9.22 5.74 1.82
C ILE A 217 7.74 5.90 2.12
N THR A 218 7.06 6.65 1.25
CA THR A 218 5.61 6.84 1.26
C THR A 218 5.03 6.35 -0.05
N ARG A 219 4.03 5.46 -0.01
CA ARG A 219 3.19 5.15 -1.17
C ARG A 219 2.13 6.23 -1.30
N LEU A 220 2.19 7.01 -2.39
CA LEU A 220 1.30 8.14 -2.63
C LEU A 220 -0.01 7.71 -3.30
N ASP A 221 0.07 6.85 -4.32
CA ASP A 221 -1.10 6.38 -5.07
C ASP A 221 -0.79 5.05 -5.77
N VAL A 222 -1.83 4.39 -6.27
CA VAL A 222 -1.74 3.20 -7.12
C VAL A 222 -2.60 3.39 -8.36
N PHE A 223 -2.18 2.78 -9.49
CA PHE A 223 -2.77 3.00 -10.81
C PHE A 223 -3.00 1.67 -11.52
N ASN A 224 -3.93 1.66 -12.44
CA ASN A 224 -4.09 0.56 -13.39
C ASN A 224 -3.03 0.61 -14.51
N ASP A 225 -3.10 -0.32 -15.45
CA ASP A 225 -2.19 -0.44 -16.60
C ASP A 225 -2.28 0.74 -17.58
N LYS A 226 -3.36 1.52 -17.53
CA LYS A 226 -3.55 2.74 -18.34
C LYS A 226 -3.07 4.00 -17.65
N GLY A 227 -2.56 3.91 -16.41
CA GLY A 227 -2.16 5.07 -15.62
C GLY A 227 -3.32 5.83 -14.97
N GLU A 228 -4.52 5.26 -14.92
CA GLU A 228 -5.66 5.84 -14.20
C GLU A 228 -5.55 5.50 -12.71
N SER A 229 -5.72 6.52 -11.84
CA SER A 229 -5.72 6.32 -10.39
C SER A 229 -6.78 5.30 -9.98
N PHE A 230 -6.41 4.40 -9.09
CA PHE A 230 -7.28 3.36 -8.57
C PHE A 230 -8.44 3.97 -7.78
N LYS A 231 -9.66 3.51 -8.07
CA LYS A 231 -10.90 4.00 -7.46
C LYS A 231 -12.02 2.96 -7.48
#